data_1b4b4461e0a6c6c035dffaa2fa89a16a
#
_entry.id   1b4b4461e0a6c6c035dffaa2fa89a16a
#
_cell.length_a   1.000
_cell.length_b   1.000
_cell.length_c   1.000
_cell.angle_alpha   90.00
_cell.angle_beta   90.00
_cell.angle_gamma   90.00
#
_symmetry.space_group_name_H-M   'P 1'
#
loop_
_entity.id
_entity.type
_entity.pdbx_description
1 polymer ?
#
loop_
_entity_poly.entity_id
_entity_poly.type
_entity_poly.pdbx_seq_one_letter_code
_entity_poly.pdbx_strand_id
1 'polypeptide(L)'
;MWDVIARFCSRFAVLIIGLWVLAAAAGNLLVPQVETTAHNHARGFLPADAPVNLAGVQMDEQFHDGSGGNLNYLVLEGDHPLGAPERAYYDRLLSTLRADTEDVDSVMDLWSDPVTAAGAQSTDGKAVYTMLRIRGELGATSANSALDAIRQTVAQQAAPPGMHAYVTGPGATIADELNAIDKQMLMITGVTVVLIALLLFVVYRSVITAAIPLLTVGLGLGVARAIVAFLGERDLIEVSIFSVSLLAAMVLGA
;
A
#
# COMPACT_ATOMS: atom_id res chain seq x y z
N MET A 1 -1.30 -48.06 2.12
CA MET A 1 -1.59 -46.81 1.38
C MET A 1 -0.36 -45.92 1.30
N TRP A 2 0.33 -45.63 2.41
CA TRP A 2 1.52 -44.80 2.44
C TRP A 2 2.71 -45.33 1.62
N ASP A 3 2.95 -46.65 1.63
CA ASP A 3 4.04 -47.28 0.83
C ASP A 3 3.83 -47.17 -0.68
N VAL A 4 2.60 -47.12 -1.16
CA VAL A 4 2.30 -46.91 -2.57
C VAL A 4 2.60 -45.49 -3.00
N ILE A 5 2.21 -44.52 -2.16
CA ILE A 5 2.48 -43.08 -2.37
C ILE A 5 3.98 -42.85 -2.35
N ALA A 6 4.69 -43.39 -1.35
CA ALA A 6 6.15 -43.24 -1.23
C ALA A 6 6.89 -43.79 -2.44
N ARG A 7 6.52 -45.00 -2.93
CA ARG A 7 7.08 -45.62 -4.16
C ARG A 7 6.77 -44.83 -5.41
N PHE A 8 5.58 -44.27 -5.50
CA PHE A 8 5.19 -43.43 -6.64
C PHE A 8 6.01 -42.15 -6.65
N CYS A 9 6.07 -41.44 -5.50
CA CYS A 9 6.85 -40.20 -5.36
C CYS A 9 8.33 -40.41 -5.63
N SER A 10 8.93 -41.50 -5.13
CA SER A 10 10.36 -41.78 -5.37
C SER A 10 10.67 -42.11 -6.81
N ARG A 11 9.77 -42.87 -7.49
CA ARG A 11 9.94 -43.27 -8.90
C ARG A 11 9.79 -42.07 -9.85
N PHE A 12 8.92 -41.11 -9.51
CA PHE A 12 8.63 -39.92 -10.33
C PHE A 12 9.15 -38.63 -9.73
N ALA A 13 10.09 -38.73 -8.80
CA ALA A 13 10.58 -37.56 -8.05
C ALA A 13 11.03 -36.40 -8.94
N VAL A 14 11.84 -36.67 -9.95
CA VAL A 14 12.31 -35.64 -10.91
C VAL A 14 11.16 -35.01 -11.68
N LEU A 15 10.19 -35.81 -12.07
CA LEU A 15 9.02 -35.33 -12.84
C LEU A 15 8.11 -34.48 -11.93
N ILE A 16 7.91 -34.87 -10.69
CA ILE A 16 7.13 -34.13 -9.71
C ILE A 16 7.80 -32.78 -9.39
N ILE A 17 9.11 -32.80 -9.11
CA ILE A 17 9.88 -31.57 -8.86
C ILE A 17 9.85 -30.67 -10.11
N GLY A 18 10.06 -31.24 -11.29
CA GLY A 18 9.98 -30.49 -12.54
C GLY A 18 8.61 -29.82 -12.76
N LEU A 19 7.52 -30.55 -12.43
CA LEU A 19 6.16 -30.04 -12.52
C LEU A 19 5.93 -28.86 -11.54
N TRP A 20 6.41 -28.98 -10.30
CA TRP A 20 6.30 -27.91 -9.30
C TRP A 20 7.12 -26.67 -9.69
N VAL A 21 8.35 -26.86 -10.20
CA VAL A 21 9.19 -25.76 -10.70
C VAL A 21 8.53 -25.10 -11.89
N LEU A 22 7.97 -25.89 -12.80
CA LEU A 22 7.28 -25.35 -13.98
C LEU A 22 6.00 -24.61 -13.58
N ALA A 23 5.24 -25.13 -12.62
CA ALA A 23 4.05 -24.46 -12.10
C ALA A 23 4.40 -23.14 -11.40
N ALA A 24 5.45 -23.12 -10.58
CA ALA A 24 5.92 -21.90 -9.93
C ALA A 24 6.43 -20.88 -10.97
N ALA A 25 7.23 -21.32 -11.94
CA ALA A 25 7.76 -20.45 -12.99
C ALA A 25 6.63 -19.92 -13.90
N ALA A 26 5.72 -20.77 -14.35
CA ALA A 26 4.59 -20.37 -15.19
C ALA A 26 3.66 -19.41 -14.42
N GLY A 27 3.38 -19.68 -13.15
CA GLY A 27 2.58 -18.80 -12.32
C GLY A 27 3.20 -17.42 -12.17
N ASN A 28 4.51 -17.33 -11.90
CA ASN A 28 5.17 -16.04 -11.74
C ASN A 28 5.45 -15.29 -13.07
N LEU A 29 5.41 -15.97 -14.22
CA LEU A 29 5.62 -15.33 -15.52
C LEU A 29 4.31 -14.95 -16.22
N LEU A 30 3.24 -15.72 -16.01
CA LEU A 30 1.96 -15.55 -16.71
C LEU A 30 0.93 -14.78 -15.89
N VAL A 31 1.10 -14.73 -14.57
CA VAL A 31 0.20 -14.04 -13.67
C VAL A 31 0.95 -12.84 -13.07
N PRO A 32 0.36 -11.64 -13.02
CA PRO A 32 0.93 -10.51 -12.32
C PRO A 32 1.28 -10.89 -10.88
N GLN A 33 2.28 -10.24 -10.32
CA GLN A 33 2.63 -10.50 -8.93
C GLN A 33 1.44 -10.19 -8.02
N VAL A 34 1.26 -10.98 -6.97
CA VAL A 34 0.13 -10.83 -6.05
C VAL A 34 0.05 -9.42 -5.45
N GLU A 35 1.18 -8.76 -5.28
CA GLU A 35 1.27 -7.36 -4.86
C GLU A 35 0.67 -6.42 -5.90
N THR A 36 0.94 -6.66 -7.19
CA THR A 36 0.35 -5.86 -8.28
C THR A 36 -1.15 -6.10 -8.39
N THR A 37 -1.59 -7.35 -8.20
CA THR A 37 -3.02 -7.69 -8.17
C THR A 37 -3.69 -7.03 -6.95
N ALA A 38 -3.05 -7.07 -5.77
CA ALA A 38 -3.53 -6.37 -4.59
C ALA A 38 -3.56 -4.85 -4.81
N HIS A 39 -2.61 -4.30 -5.57
CA HIS A 39 -2.60 -2.88 -5.92
C HIS A 39 -3.77 -2.49 -6.82
N ASN A 40 -4.07 -3.31 -7.83
CA ASN A 40 -5.08 -2.97 -8.84
C ASN A 40 -6.50 -3.34 -8.41
N HIS A 41 -6.68 -4.31 -7.52
CA HIS A 41 -7.97 -4.87 -7.11
C HIS A 41 -8.22 -4.76 -5.61
N ALA A 42 -7.30 -4.14 -4.83
CA ALA A 42 -7.53 -3.92 -3.40
C ALA A 42 -8.62 -2.88 -3.22
N ARG A 43 -9.69 -3.28 -2.57
CA ARG A 43 -10.70 -2.39 -2.03
C ARG A 43 -10.24 -1.85 -0.68
N GLY A 44 -10.89 -0.78 -0.23
CA GLY A 44 -10.63 -0.21 1.10
C GLY A 44 -10.84 -1.23 2.23
N PHE A 45 -10.54 -0.82 3.46
CA PHE A 45 -10.70 -1.69 4.65
C PHE A 45 -12.13 -2.16 4.91
N LEU A 46 -13.09 -1.46 4.35
CA LEU A 46 -14.51 -1.75 4.56
C LEU A 46 -15.12 -2.34 3.30
N PRO A 47 -16.05 -3.30 3.42
CA PRO A 47 -16.84 -3.78 2.29
C PRO A 47 -17.55 -2.62 1.58
N ALA A 48 -17.70 -2.72 0.26
CA ALA A 48 -18.35 -1.67 -0.53
C ALA A 48 -19.80 -1.38 -0.10
N ASP A 49 -20.48 -2.37 0.46
CA ASP A 49 -21.84 -2.28 1.01
C ASP A 49 -21.90 -1.85 2.47
N ALA A 50 -20.75 -1.52 3.09
CA ALA A 50 -20.75 -1.03 4.47
C ALA A 50 -21.61 0.26 4.60
N PRO A 51 -22.43 0.39 5.63
CA PRO A 51 -23.32 1.55 5.78
C PRO A 51 -22.61 2.90 5.74
N VAL A 52 -21.37 2.98 6.22
CA VAL A 52 -20.55 4.20 6.18
C VAL A 52 -20.13 4.55 4.75
N ASN A 53 -19.78 3.58 3.92
CA ASN A 53 -19.43 3.80 2.52
C ASN A 53 -20.68 4.24 1.72
N LEU A 54 -21.80 3.59 1.94
CA LEU A 54 -23.08 3.98 1.31
C LEU A 54 -23.52 5.38 1.72
N ALA A 55 -23.35 5.73 3.00
CA ALA A 55 -23.64 7.09 3.48
C ALA A 55 -22.71 8.12 2.84
N GLY A 56 -21.39 7.81 2.68
CA GLY A 56 -20.44 8.66 2.01
C GLY A 56 -20.79 8.90 0.54
N VAL A 57 -21.16 7.84 -0.19
CA VAL A 57 -21.62 7.95 -1.58
C VAL A 57 -22.88 8.82 -1.69
N GLN A 58 -23.87 8.62 -0.80
CA GLN A 58 -25.08 9.43 -0.79
C GLN A 58 -24.81 10.90 -0.47
N MET A 59 -23.88 11.18 0.43
CA MET A 59 -23.45 12.55 0.71
C MET A 59 -22.79 13.18 -0.50
N ASP A 60 -21.90 12.46 -1.17
CA ASP A 60 -21.23 12.96 -2.38
C ASP A 60 -22.21 13.23 -3.51
N GLU A 61 -23.17 12.36 -3.75
CA GLU A 61 -24.23 12.54 -4.74
C GLU A 61 -25.12 13.76 -4.45
N GLN A 62 -25.41 14.03 -3.16
CA GLN A 62 -26.30 15.13 -2.77
C GLN A 62 -25.60 16.48 -2.68
N PHE A 63 -24.39 16.50 -2.18
CA PHE A 63 -23.65 17.74 -1.87
C PHE A 63 -22.52 18.04 -2.87
N HIS A 64 -22.13 17.06 -3.70
CA HIS A 64 -21.02 17.15 -4.64
C HIS A 64 -19.72 17.61 -3.93
N ASP A 65 -19.61 17.24 -2.65
CA ASP A 65 -18.50 17.64 -1.78
C ASP A 65 -17.39 16.60 -1.72
N GLY A 66 -17.57 15.46 -2.42
CA GLY A 66 -16.65 14.33 -2.44
C GLY A 66 -16.50 13.67 -1.06
N SER A 67 -17.52 13.75 -0.18
CA SER A 67 -17.48 13.27 1.21
C SER A 67 -17.16 11.78 1.37
N GLY A 68 -17.23 10.99 0.29
CA GLY A 68 -16.80 9.60 0.24
C GLY A 68 -15.29 9.40 0.01
N GLY A 69 -14.50 10.47 -0.19
CA GLY A 69 -13.12 10.40 -0.59
C GLY A 69 -12.10 10.34 0.56
N ASN A 70 -10.85 10.03 0.19
CA ASN A 70 -9.71 9.98 1.08
C ASN A 70 -9.24 11.41 1.44
N LEU A 71 -9.70 11.91 2.60
CA LEU A 71 -9.41 13.26 3.07
C LEU A 71 -8.01 13.34 3.67
N ASN A 72 -7.27 14.35 3.21
CA ASN A 72 -5.96 14.72 3.71
C ASN A 72 -5.85 16.25 3.85
N TYR A 73 -4.76 16.70 4.41
CA TYR A 73 -4.46 18.12 4.58
C TYR A 73 -3.07 18.42 4.02
N LEU A 74 -2.98 19.48 3.24
CA LEU A 74 -1.71 20.12 2.94
C LEU A 74 -1.50 21.22 3.99
N VAL A 75 -0.45 21.10 4.78
CA VAL A 75 -0.09 22.07 5.83
C VAL A 75 1.19 22.78 5.42
N LEU A 76 1.17 24.08 5.43
CA LEU A 76 2.34 24.93 5.24
C LEU A 76 2.70 25.59 6.57
N GLU A 77 3.96 25.49 6.95
CA GLU A 77 4.50 26.03 8.19
C GLU A 77 5.74 26.89 7.91
N GLY A 78 5.81 28.06 8.49
CA GLY A 78 6.93 28.98 8.39
C GLY A 78 7.55 29.33 9.74
N ASP A 79 8.84 29.66 9.74
CA ASP A 79 9.55 30.16 10.92
C ASP A 79 9.02 31.53 11.36
N HIS A 80 8.39 32.30 10.46
CA HIS A 80 7.80 33.61 10.65
C HIS A 80 6.36 33.66 10.10
N PRO A 81 5.57 34.67 10.43
CA PRO A 81 4.24 34.84 9.88
C PRO A 81 4.26 34.86 8.35
N LEU A 82 3.33 34.09 7.74
CA LEU A 82 3.26 33.88 6.31
C LEU A 82 2.91 35.18 5.58
N GLY A 83 3.75 35.57 4.62
CA GLY A 83 3.62 36.80 3.84
C GLY A 83 3.36 36.54 2.36
N ALA A 84 3.71 37.54 1.54
CA ALA A 84 3.47 37.48 0.10
C ALA A 84 4.29 36.37 -0.62
N PRO A 85 5.56 36.09 -0.27
CA PRO A 85 6.32 34.99 -0.88
C PRO A 85 5.70 33.62 -0.60
N GLU A 86 5.27 33.37 0.64
CA GLU A 86 4.65 32.13 1.09
C GLU A 86 3.29 31.94 0.42
N ARG A 87 2.54 33.04 0.25
CA ARG A 87 1.29 33.05 -0.49
C ARG A 87 1.50 32.67 -1.95
N ALA A 88 2.49 33.23 -2.61
CA ALA A 88 2.81 32.90 -4.00
C ALA A 88 3.26 31.44 -4.15
N TYR A 89 3.94 30.88 -3.17
CA TYR A 89 4.28 29.45 -3.13
C TYR A 89 3.01 28.59 -2.98
N TYR A 90 2.15 28.92 -2.02
CA TYR A 90 0.86 28.25 -1.82
C TYR A 90 0.04 28.23 -3.10
N ASP A 91 -0.14 29.37 -3.77
CA ASP A 91 -0.95 29.46 -5.00
C ASP A 91 -0.39 28.58 -6.14
N ARG A 92 0.95 28.57 -6.29
CA ARG A 92 1.62 27.68 -7.28
C ARG A 92 1.41 26.21 -6.93
N LEU A 93 1.56 25.85 -5.66
CA LEU A 93 1.41 24.47 -5.20
C LEU A 93 -0.03 23.98 -5.43
N LEU A 94 -1.02 24.80 -5.04
CA LEU A 94 -2.42 24.46 -5.29
C LEU A 94 -2.75 24.35 -6.77
N SER A 95 -2.18 25.22 -7.61
CA SER A 95 -2.38 25.13 -9.07
C SER A 95 -1.82 23.84 -9.65
N THR A 96 -0.66 23.39 -9.16
CA THR A 96 -0.05 22.12 -9.58
C THR A 96 -0.89 20.93 -9.13
N LEU A 97 -1.35 20.93 -7.88
CA LEU A 97 -2.18 19.85 -7.35
C LEU A 97 -3.55 19.78 -8.02
N ARG A 98 -4.16 20.91 -8.37
CA ARG A 98 -5.41 20.94 -9.13
C ARG A 98 -5.28 20.46 -10.58
N ALA A 99 -4.09 20.59 -11.16
CA ALA A 99 -3.79 20.08 -12.51
C ALA A 99 -3.56 18.56 -12.53
N ASP A 100 -3.24 17.98 -11.38
CA ASP A 100 -3.05 16.56 -11.20
C ASP A 100 -4.41 15.87 -10.99
N THR A 101 -5.04 15.49 -12.08
CA THR A 101 -6.34 14.79 -12.05
C THR A 101 -6.21 13.27 -11.92
N GLU A 102 -5.00 12.73 -11.89
CA GLU A 102 -4.75 11.30 -11.71
C GLU A 102 -4.77 10.95 -10.22
N ASP A 103 -4.08 11.72 -9.40
CA ASP A 103 -3.89 11.44 -7.98
C ASP A 103 -4.80 12.30 -7.07
N VAL A 104 -5.20 13.48 -7.53
CA VAL A 104 -6.01 14.44 -6.78
C VAL A 104 -7.45 14.44 -7.28
N ASP A 105 -8.39 14.29 -6.36
CA ASP A 105 -9.81 14.40 -6.64
C ASP A 105 -10.28 15.86 -6.53
N SER A 106 -9.95 16.51 -5.39
CA SER A 106 -10.26 17.93 -5.19
C SER A 106 -9.32 18.62 -4.23
N VAL A 107 -9.16 19.93 -4.40
CA VAL A 107 -8.40 20.83 -3.52
C VAL A 107 -9.31 21.96 -3.07
N MET A 108 -9.61 21.99 -1.77
CA MET A 108 -10.43 23.05 -1.16
C MET A 108 -9.50 24.12 -0.57
N ASP A 109 -9.43 25.24 -1.28
CA ASP A 109 -8.61 26.40 -0.88
C ASP A 109 -9.31 27.21 0.22
N LEU A 110 -8.90 26.97 1.45
CA LEU A 110 -9.49 27.62 2.61
C LEU A 110 -8.83 28.95 2.92
N TRP A 111 -7.58 29.15 2.52
CA TRP A 111 -6.83 30.38 2.85
C TRP A 111 -7.13 31.54 1.91
N SER A 112 -7.52 31.27 0.68
CA SER A 112 -7.86 32.31 -0.30
C SER A 112 -9.26 32.88 -0.09
N ASP A 113 -10.16 32.13 0.52
CA ASP A 113 -11.52 32.57 0.80
C ASP A 113 -11.56 33.40 2.09
N PRO A 114 -12.01 34.67 2.05
CA PRO A 114 -12.10 35.54 3.22
C PRO A 114 -12.95 34.98 4.37
N VAL A 115 -13.92 34.10 4.07
CA VAL A 115 -14.79 33.50 5.08
C VAL A 115 -14.09 32.42 5.85
N THR A 116 -13.24 31.61 5.18
CA THR A 116 -12.57 30.44 5.78
C THR A 116 -11.13 30.72 6.19
N ALA A 117 -10.50 31.77 5.65
CA ALA A 117 -9.08 32.10 5.89
C ALA A 117 -8.70 32.17 7.36
N ALA A 118 -9.54 32.81 8.19
CA ALA A 118 -9.28 32.95 9.62
C ALA A 118 -9.31 31.59 10.37
N GLY A 119 -10.05 30.62 9.88
CA GLY A 119 -10.10 29.26 10.42
C GLY A 119 -9.00 28.35 9.87
N ALA A 120 -8.45 28.67 8.71
CA ALA A 120 -7.40 27.91 8.05
C ALA A 120 -5.99 28.28 8.48
N GLN A 121 -5.83 29.45 9.09
CA GLN A 121 -4.53 29.97 9.52
C GLN A 121 -4.36 29.86 11.05
N SER A 122 -3.15 29.57 11.51
CA SER A 122 -2.82 29.58 12.94
C SER A 122 -2.92 30.97 13.53
N THR A 123 -3.15 31.07 14.84
CA THR A 123 -3.31 32.37 15.56
C THR A 123 -2.07 33.24 15.51
N ASP A 124 -0.88 32.67 15.36
CA ASP A 124 0.39 33.38 15.20
C ASP A 124 0.73 33.69 13.73
N GLY A 125 -0.14 33.27 12.80
CA GLY A 125 0.03 33.49 11.37
C GLY A 125 1.12 32.67 10.70
N LYS A 126 1.74 31.71 11.40
CA LYS A 126 2.89 30.96 10.89
C LYS A 126 2.52 29.68 10.14
N ALA A 127 1.32 29.19 10.29
CA ALA A 127 0.87 27.98 9.61
C ALA A 127 -0.48 28.18 8.94
N VAL A 128 -0.69 27.46 7.85
CA VAL A 128 -1.95 27.40 7.14
C VAL A 128 -2.19 25.98 6.65
N TYR A 129 -3.44 25.57 6.59
CA TYR A 129 -3.81 24.30 5.98
C TYR A 129 -4.85 24.47 4.89
N THR A 130 -4.84 23.52 3.96
CA THR A 130 -5.90 23.34 2.97
C THR A 130 -6.34 21.90 2.94
N MET A 131 -7.58 21.65 2.58
CA MET A 131 -8.10 20.29 2.48
C MET A 131 -7.78 19.74 1.10
N LEU A 132 -7.22 18.53 1.10
CA LEU A 132 -6.82 17.81 -0.10
C LEU A 132 -7.52 16.46 -0.10
N ARG A 133 -8.29 16.22 -1.14
CA ARG A 133 -8.93 14.93 -1.35
C ARG A 133 -8.13 14.16 -2.39
N ILE A 134 -7.69 12.97 -2.00
CA ILE A 134 -6.83 12.09 -2.80
C ILE A 134 -7.70 11.00 -3.40
N ARG A 135 -7.43 10.62 -4.65
CA ARG A 135 -8.14 9.54 -5.31
C ARG A 135 -7.86 8.19 -4.66
N GLY A 136 -8.86 7.33 -4.70
CA GLY A 136 -8.83 6.00 -4.13
C GLY A 136 -9.42 5.93 -2.73
N GLU A 137 -9.87 4.74 -2.37
CA GLU A 137 -10.47 4.47 -1.07
C GLU A 137 -9.43 4.49 0.03
N LEU A 138 -9.84 4.91 1.21
CA LEU A 138 -9.00 4.96 2.41
C LEU A 138 -8.41 3.56 2.70
N GLY A 139 -7.08 3.48 2.77
CA GLY A 139 -6.36 2.22 2.98
C GLY A 139 -6.15 1.37 1.73
N ALA A 140 -6.64 1.79 0.57
CA ALA A 140 -6.33 1.14 -0.69
C ALA A 140 -4.89 1.45 -1.14
N THR A 141 -4.25 0.51 -1.81
CA THR A 141 -2.87 0.70 -2.30
C THR A 141 -2.79 1.81 -3.34
N SER A 142 -3.82 1.98 -4.18
CA SER A 142 -3.91 3.08 -5.14
C SER A 142 -3.90 4.44 -4.44
N ALA A 143 -4.63 4.59 -3.34
CA ALA A 143 -4.65 5.81 -2.54
C ALA A 143 -3.28 6.09 -1.88
N ASN A 144 -2.57 5.06 -1.43
CA ASN A 144 -1.22 5.22 -0.89
C ASN A 144 -0.23 5.67 -1.97
N SER A 145 -0.33 5.11 -3.18
CA SER A 145 0.52 5.51 -4.31
C SER A 145 0.24 6.95 -4.74
N ALA A 146 -1.02 7.35 -4.81
CA ALA A 146 -1.42 8.73 -5.10
C ALA A 146 -0.88 9.70 -4.03
N LEU A 147 -0.96 9.33 -2.75
CA LEU A 147 -0.38 10.12 -1.66
C LEU A 147 1.13 10.29 -1.81
N ASP A 148 1.84 9.22 -2.16
CA ASP A 148 3.30 9.27 -2.36
C ASP A 148 3.67 10.15 -3.58
N ALA A 149 2.91 10.10 -4.67
CA ALA A 149 3.08 10.97 -5.82
C ALA A 149 2.86 12.45 -5.46
N ILE A 150 1.80 12.74 -4.71
CA ILE A 150 1.50 14.08 -4.20
C ILE A 150 2.63 14.58 -3.28
N ARG A 151 3.13 13.76 -2.36
CA ARG A 151 4.28 14.10 -1.49
C ARG A 151 5.53 14.41 -2.30
N GLN A 152 5.79 13.66 -3.37
CA GLN A 152 6.90 13.93 -4.28
C GLN A 152 6.70 15.26 -5.03
N THR A 153 5.51 15.54 -5.51
CA THR A 153 5.16 16.81 -6.17
C THR A 153 5.37 17.99 -5.22
N VAL A 154 4.94 17.87 -3.96
CA VAL A 154 5.17 18.88 -2.93
C VAL A 154 6.67 19.07 -2.65
N ALA A 155 7.42 17.98 -2.52
CA ALA A 155 8.86 18.03 -2.24
C ALA A 155 9.70 18.60 -3.38
N GLN A 156 9.24 18.46 -4.63
CA GLN A 156 9.93 18.99 -5.82
C GLN A 156 9.74 20.50 -6.00
N GLN A 157 8.74 21.10 -5.36
CA GLN A 157 8.52 22.53 -5.44
C GLN A 157 9.40 23.27 -4.43
N ALA A 158 10.22 24.20 -4.92
CA ALA A 158 11.08 25.01 -4.07
C ALA A 158 10.24 25.92 -3.17
N ALA A 159 10.27 25.64 -1.87
CA ALA A 159 9.65 26.45 -0.85
C ALA A 159 10.52 27.69 -0.55
N PRO A 160 9.93 28.81 -0.12
CA PRO A 160 10.67 29.94 0.43
C PRO A 160 11.54 29.53 1.64
N PRO A 161 12.64 30.25 1.92
CA PRO A 161 13.47 29.98 3.09
C PRO A 161 12.67 30.00 4.39
N GLY A 162 12.87 28.98 5.24
CA GLY A 162 12.15 28.83 6.51
C GLY A 162 10.72 28.37 6.40
N MET A 163 10.31 27.88 5.22
CA MET A 163 8.97 27.31 4.99
C MET A 163 9.02 25.82 4.71
N HIS A 164 8.10 25.09 5.30
CA HIS A 164 7.92 23.66 5.15
C HIS A 164 6.50 23.34 4.69
N ALA A 165 6.38 22.31 3.87
CA ALA A 165 5.10 21.82 3.38
C ALA A 165 4.94 20.34 3.74
N TYR A 166 3.80 19.99 4.32
CA TYR A 166 3.50 18.62 4.78
C TYR A 166 2.16 18.17 4.23
N VAL A 167 2.11 16.92 3.79
CA VAL A 167 0.85 16.24 3.48
C VAL A 167 0.54 15.29 4.62
N THR A 168 -0.55 15.54 5.33
CA THR A 168 -0.97 14.85 6.54
C THR A 168 -2.49 14.62 6.56
N GLY A 169 -3.03 14.08 7.63
CA GLY A 169 -4.45 13.84 7.77
C GLY A 169 -4.81 12.36 7.91
N PRO A 170 -6.10 12.02 7.98
CA PRO A 170 -6.52 10.64 8.21
C PRO A 170 -5.97 9.66 7.17
N GLY A 171 -6.04 10.01 5.88
CA GLY A 171 -5.52 9.18 4.81
C GLY A 171 -4.01 8.99 4.88
N ALA A 172 -3.27 10.08 5.07
CA ALA A 172 -1.82 10.04 5.19
C ALA A 172 -1.36 9.23 6.42
N THR A 173 -2.05 9.35 7.55
CA THR A 173 -1.75 8.58 8.75
C THR A 173 -1.91 7.08 8.53
N ILE A 174 -3.02 6.67 7.90
CA ILE A 174 -3.26 5.26 7.58
C ILE A 174 -2.23 4.73 6.58
N ALA A 175 -1.90 5.52 5.55
CA ALA A 175 -0.88 5.15 4.57
C ALA A 175 0.49 4.95 5.23
N ASP A 176 0.89 5.86 6.12
CA ASP A 176 2.17 5.77 6.85
C ASP A 176 2.20 4.56 7.79
N GLU A 177 1.08 4.24 8.45
CA GLU A 177 0.95 3.07 9.31
C GLU A 177 1.04 1.77 8.50
N LEU A 178 0.35 1.68 7.35
CA LEU A 178 0.45 0.54 6.45
C LEU A 178 1.86 0.34 5.91
N ASN A 179 2.51 1.40 5.46
CA ASN A 179 3.89 1.35 4.99
C ASN A 179 4.87 0.92 6.10
N ALA A 180 4.62 1.32 7.35
CA ALA A 180 5.41 0.89 8.50
C ALA A 180 5.20 -0.61 8.79
N ILE A 181 3.96 -1.09 8.72
CA ILE A 181 3.61 -2.50 8.87
C ILE A 181 4.31 -3.34 7.79
N ASP A 182 4.25 -2.93 6.52
CA ASP A 182 4.88 -3.66 5.42
C ASP A 182 6.40 -3.79 5.60
N LYS A 183 7.07 -2.70 5.98
CA LYS A 183 8.52 -2.74 6.29
C LYS A 183 8.84 -3.67 7.45
N GLN A 184 8.05 -3.65 8.52
CA GLN A 184 8.21 -4.53 9.66
C GLN A 184 7.97 -5.99 9.28
N MET A 185 6.92 -6.28 8.50
CA MET A 185 6.63 -7.63 8.00
C MET A 185 7.76 -8.18 7.17
N LEU A 186 8.35 -7.39 6.26
CA LEU A 186 9.50 -7.81 5.46
C LEU A 186 10.70 -8.15 6.35
N MET A 187 10.99 -7.32 7.36
CA MET A 187 12.07 -7.56 8.32
C MET A 187 11.82 -8.84 9.13
N ILE A 188 10.61 -9.00 9.70
CA ILE A 188 10.24 -10.17 10.50
C ILE A 188 10.33 -11.43 9.64
N THR A 189 9.81 -11.42 8.43
CA THR A 189 9.90 -12.54 7.49
C THR A 189 11.35 -12.90 7.19
N GLY A 190 12.19 -11.90 6.90
CA GLY A 190 13.61 -12.13 6.67
C GLY A 190 14.33 -12.76 7.87
N VAL A 191 14.11 -12.23 9.07
CA VAL A 191 14.66 -12.79 10.31
C VAL A 191 14.17 -14.22 10.54
N THR A 192 12.89 -14.47 10.33
CA THR A 192 12.29 -15.81 10.49
C THR A 192 12.91 -16.82 9.53
N VAL A 193 13.05 -16.47 8.25
CA VAL A 193 13.68 -17.34 7.24
C VAL A 193 15.13 -17.65 7.65
N VAL A 194 15.90 -16.65 8.09
CA VAL A 194 17.28 -16.86 8.55
C VAL A 194 17.33 -17.78 9.77
N LEU A 195 16.45 -17.58 10.75
CA LEU A 195 16.37 -18.45 11.95
C LEU A 195 16.01 -19.88 11.57
N ILE A 196 15.01 -20.08 10.69
CA ILE A 196 14.63 -21.41 10.20
C ILE A 196 15.81 -22.06 9.47
N ALA A 197 16.50 -21.33 8.59
CA ALA A 197 17.65 -21.84 7.85
C ALA A 197 18.79 -22.28 8.80
N LEU A 198 19.06 -21.46 9.82
CA LEU A 198 20.08 -21.72 10.82
C LEU A 198 19.71 -22.95 11.68
N LEU A 199 18.46 -23.05 12.13
CA LEU A 199 17.96 -24.20 12.88
C LEU A 199 18.04 -25.49 12.06
N LEU A 200 17.61 -25.46 10.79
CA LEU A 200 17.73 -26.59 9.89
C LEU A 200 19.20 -26.98 9.66
N PHE A 201 20.10 -26.00 9.52
CA PHE A 201 21.53 -26.26 9.39
C PHE A 201 22.11 -26.96 10.62
N VAL A 202 21.73 -26.49 11.82
CA VAL A 202 22.17 -27.12 13.09
C VAL A 202 21.65 -28.57 13.24
N VAL A 203 20.37 -28.78 12.86
CA VAL A 203 19.73 -30.11 12.95
C VAL A 203 20.30 -31.08 11.93
N TYR A 204 20.36 -30.68 10.67
CA TYR A 204 20.81 -31.54 9.57
C TYR A 204 22.34 -31.60 9.41
N ARG A 205 23.07 -30.66 9.99
CA ARG A 205 24.53 -30.51 9.86
C ARG A 205 25.06 -30.55 8.43
N SER A 206 24.24 -30.22 7.48
CA SER A 206 24.53 -30.23 6.05
C SER A 206 23.73 -29.14 5.35
N VAL A 207 24.39 -28.26 4.61
CA VAL A 207 23.78 -27.18 3.85
C VAL A 207 22.81 -27.73 2.80
N ILE A 208 23.22 -28.78 2.09
CA ILE A 208 22.39 -29.38 1.05
C ILE A 208 21.11 -29.96 1.63
N THR A 209 21.19 -30.70 2.75
CA THR A 209 20.03 -31.30 3.38
C THR A 209 19.10 -30.25 3.98
N ALA A 210 19.66 -29.16 4.55
CA ALA A 210 18.90 -28.04 5.06
C ALA A 210 18.21 -27.22 3.96
N ALA A 211 18.80 -27.16 2.76
CA ALA A 211 18.22 -26.45 1.62
C ALA A 211 16.97 -27.13 1.06
N ILE A 212 16.82 -28.46 1.19
CA ILE A 212 15.69 -29.20 0.63
C ILE A 212 14.34 -28.70 1.18
N PRO A 213 14.09 -28.66 2.50
CA PRO A 213 12.83 -28.13 3.03
C PRO A 213 12.63 -26.65 2.69
N LEU A 214 13.68 -25.82 2.71
CA LEU A 214 13.58 -24.41 2.34
C LEU A 214 13.15 -24.24 0.88
N LEU A 215 13.72 -25.00 -0.04
CA LEU A 215 13.33 -24.97 -1.45
C LEU A 215 11.89 -25.47 -1.63
N THR A 216 11.48 -26.48 -0.88
CA THR A 216 10.11 -27.01 -0.95
C THR A 216 9.10 -25.97 -0.50
N VAL A 217 9.37 -25.29 0.63
CA VAL A 217 8.52 -24.20 1.13
C VAL A 217 8.51 -23.01 0.15
N GLY A 218 9.69 -22.63 -0.37
CA GLY A 218 9.80 -21.56 -1.36
C GLY A 218 9.00 -21.83 -2.64
N LEU A 219 9.06 -23.05 -3.17
CA LEU A 219 8.26 -23.47 -4.33
C LEU A 219 6.76 -23.48 -3.98
N GLY A 220 6.39 -24.01 -2.81
CA GLY A 220 5.00 -24.00 -2.33
C GLY A 220 4.44 -22.59 -2.23
N LEU A 221 5.21 -21.67 -1.64
CA LEU A 221 4.84 -20.26 -1.55
C LEU A 221 4.69 -19.62 -2.93
N GLY A 222 5.64 -19.89 -3.86
CA GLY A 222 5.57 -19.37 -5.23
C GLY A 222 4.31 -19.81 -5.98
N VAL A 223 3.92 -21.07 -5.86
CA VAL A 223 2.68 -21.59 -6.45
C VAL A 223 1.44 -21.01 -5.76
N ALA A 224 1.44 -20.96 -4.42
CA ALA A 224 0.31 -20.40 -3.67
C ALA A 224 0.06 -18.93 -4.02
N ARG A 225 1.12 -18.11 -4.13
CA ARG A 225 1.04 -16.70 -4.54
C ARG A 225 0.46 -16.57 -5.95
N ALA A 226 0.92 -17.38 -6.89
CA ALA A 226 0.40 -17.37 -8.26
C ALA A 226 -1.09 -17.73 -8.33
N ILE A 227 -1.54 -18.69 -7.53
CA ILE A 227 -2.96 -19.07 -7.46
C ILE A 227 -3.78 -17.92 -6.88
N VAL A 228 -3.34 -17.30 -5.78
CA VAL A 228 -4.05 -16.18 -5.16
C VAL A 228 -4.12 -14.99 -6.10
N ALA A 229 -3.01 -14.65 -6.78
CA ALA A 229 -2.99 -13.57 -7.76
C ALA A 229 -3.95 -13.85 -8.94
N PHE A 230 -3.97 -15.06 -9.47
CA PHE A 230 -4.88 -15.46 -10.54
C PHE A 230 -6.35 -15.37 -10.12
N LEU A 231 -6.68 -15.79 -8.90
CA LEU A 231 -8.05 -15.69 -8.38
C LEU A 231 -8.45 -14.23 -8.12
N GLY A 232 -7.52 -13.41 -7.64
CA GLY A 232 -7.72 -11.97 -7.42
C GLY A 232 -7.94 -11.22 -8.74
N GLU A 233 -7.15 -11.51 -9.79
CA GLU A 233 -7.34 -10.91 -11.12
C GLU A 233 -8.70 -11.24 -11.76
N ARG A 234 -9.30 -12.38 -11.36
CA ARG A 234 -10.62 -12.78 -11.81
C ARG A 234 -11.75 -12.29 -10.92
N ASP A 235 -11.48 -11.43 -9.94
CA ASP A 235 -12.44 -10.96 -8.92
C ASP A 235 -13.18 -12.12 -8.19
N LEU A 236 -12.56 -13.31 -8.15
CA LEU A 236 -13.10 -14.46 -7.43
C LEU A 236 -12.83 -14.39 -5.93
N ILE A 237 -11.78 -13.69 -5.54
CA ILE A 237 -11.41 -13.39 -4.16
C ILE A 237 -10.95 -11.94 -4.06
N GLU A 238 -11.21 -11.31 -2.92
CA GLU A 238 -10.64 -10.02 -2.59
C GLU A 238 -9.21 -10.23 -2.07
N VAL A 239 -8.24 -9.57 -2.70
CA VAL A 239 -6.83 -9.65 -2.31
C VAL A 239 -6.46 -8.33 -1.64
N SER A 240 -6.04 -8.42 -0.39
CA SER A 240 -5.50 -7.28 0.36
C SER A 240 -4.04 -7.53 0.71
N ILE A 241 -3.30 -6.47 1.03
CA ILE A 241 -1.91 -6.57 1.51
C ILE A 241 -1.81 -7.49 2.74
N PHE A 242 -2.80 -7.44 3.64
CA PHE A 242 -2.87 -8.32 4.81
C PHE A 242 -3.03 -9.79 4.42
N SER A 243 -3.85 -10.09 3.41
CA SER A 243 -4.03 -11.46 2.92
C SER A 243 -2.74 -12.05 2.36
N VAL A 244 -1.94 -11.24 1.66
CA VAL A 244 -0.63 -11.65 1.12
C VAL A 244 0.35 -11.96 2.24
N SER A 245 0.42 -11.08 3.25
CA SER A 245 1.30 -11.26 4.41
C SER A 245 0.91 -12.46 5.26
N LEU A 246 -0.39 -12.68 5.46
CA LEU A 246 -0.92 -13.83 6.18
C LEU A 246 -0.62 -15.14 5.45
N LEU A 247 -0.79 -15.17 4.11
CA LEU A 247 -0.43 -16.32 3.28
C LEU A 247 1.06 -16.68 3.44
N ALA A 248 1.95 -15.68 3.37
CA ALA A 248 3.37 -15.90 3.55
C ALA A 248 3.68 -16.48 4.95
N ALA A 249 3.08 -15.92 6.00
CA ALA A 249 3.26 -16.40 7.37
C ALA A 249 2.75 -17.83 7.55
N MET A 250 1.59 -18.18 6.99
CA MET A 250 1.03 -19.53 7.08
C MET A 250 1.88 -20.56 6.34
N VAL A 251 2.38 -20.23 5.14
CA VAL A 251 3.21 -21.17 4.35
C VAL A 251 4.59 -21.35 4.96
N LEU A 252 5.17 -20.29 5.57
CA LEU A 252 6.46 -20.38 6.24
C LEU A 252 6.36 -21.10 7.60
N GLY A 253 5.19 -21.07 8.26
CA GLY A 253 4.95 -21.66 9.56
C GLY A 253 4.45 -23.11 9.51
N ALA A 254 4.09 -23.64 8.35
CA ALA A 254 3.63 -25.02 8.15
C ALA A 254 4.80 -25.97 7.86
#